data_324712775044b545156482ec1a6e0a51
#
_entry.id   324712775044b545156482ec1a6e0a51
#
_cell.length_a   1.000
_cell.length_b   1.000
_cell.length_c   1.000
_cell.angle_alpha   90.00
_cell.angle_beta   90.00
_cell.angle_gamma   90.00
#
_symmetry.space_group_name_H-M   'P 1'
#
loop_
_entity.id
_entity.type
_entity.pdbx_description
1 polymer ?
#
loop_
_entity_poly.entity_id
_entity_poly.type
_entity_poly.pdbx_seq_one_letter_code
_entity_poly.pdbx_strand_id
1 'polypeptide(L)'
;MCLKRGGDHIELTGIILKGRYCIMERIGRGGEGSLYLARDLELGIYRAVKELPAEKKREAGLLRLLEHPSLPKMIDYTEQNGHCYLVMEYIRGKSLRQYLDEGKVFSGEAILSIAGTVLEILKYLHSRKPAVYYGDLKPDNLMLTESGRLYLVDFGSAVLGYEGKSFTCLGTKGYAAPEQYQGQIVPSSDFYALGKTVDELCKKRRLLYFFQYPGLGFFIRKSCRSQTEKRWKSAEEAENTLHKIKPLSWKVWKGAAVGLCGVLCIVAAVGVLTIETMHRTKLPELETAISPVTAWYYSMDYRSGGNGIRKIITDQIEKSGQRLLRIYDDLEQQQQVLTLLAQNSELEGNMAKAEGYYRQMLREKAGSKEYSLYGLFLIRQGRKTESVELYKLMKNRKDLKSDSDYAKDIDHWKEYLKQLSVLKGEETKYDLK
;
A
#
# COMPACT_ATOMS: atom_id res chain seq x y z
N MET A 1 -6.49 -8.56 -48.37
CA MET A 1 -7.19 -9.03 -47.18
C MET A 1 -7.64 -7.83 -46.38
N CYS A 2 -8.97 -7.57 -46.31
CA CYS A 2 -9.55 -6.31 -45.86
C CYS A 2 -9.39 -6.11 -44.36
N LEU A 3 -8.70 -5.03 -43.96
CA LEU A 3 -8.56 -4.61 -42.54
C LEU A 3 -9.91 -4.08 -42.06
N LYS A 4 -10.54 -4.74 -41.10
CA LYS A 4 -11.70 -4.23 -40.37
C LYS A 4 -11.27 -3.08 -39.47
N ARG A 5 -11.67 -1.87 -39.79
CA ARG A 5 -11.63 -0.68 -38.93
C ARG A 5 -12.69 -0.86 -37.82
N GLY A 6 -12.24 -1.25 -36.66
CA GLY A 6 -12.99 -1.08 -35.43
C GLY A 6 -12.02 -0.55 -34.40
N GLY A 7 -12.07 0.75 -34.08
CA GLY A 7 -11.31 1.46 -33.02
C GLY A 7 -9.82 1.10 -32.94
N ASP A 8 -9.01 1.62 -33.81
CA ASP A 8 -7.53 1.88 -33.78
C ASP A 8 -6.58 0.89 -33.05
N HIS A 9 -6.80 -0.40 -33.10
CA HIS A 9 -5.76 -1.34 -32.71
C HIS A 9 -5.63 -2.44 -33.76
N ILE A 10 -4.59 -2.34 -34.59
CA ILE A 10 -4.20 -3.41 -35.50
C ILE A 10 -3.64 -4.54 -34.63
N GLU A 11 -4.23 -5.72 -34.72
CA GLU A 11 -3.64 -6.92 -34.13
C GLU A 11 -2.41 -7.29 -34.98
N LEU A 12 -1.22 -7.14 -34.38
CA LEU A 12 0.05 -7.35 -35.08
C LEU A 12 0.45 -8.83 -35.14
N THR A 13 -0.29 -9.73 -34.54
CA THR A 13 0.00 -11.18 -34.49
C THR A 13 0.17 -11.72 -35.92
N GLY A 14 1.28 -12.40 -36.19
CA GLY A 14 1.67 -12.93 -37.49
C GLY A 14 2.38 -11.95 -38.42
N ILE A 15 2.51 -10.67 -38.04
CA ILE A 15 3.28 -9.68 -38.82
C ILE A 15 4.78 -9.87 -38.60
N ILE A 16 5.56 -9.73 -39.67
CA ILE A 16 7.02 -9.75 -39.62
C ILE A 16 7.55 -8.30 -39.77
N LEU A 17 8.12 -7.78 -38.70
CA LEU A 17 8.75 -6.45 -38.72
C LEU A 17 10.16 -6.56 -39.28
N LYS A 18 10.55 -5.67 -40.19
CA LYS A 18 11.87 -5.63 -40.87
C LYS A 18 12.28 -6.95 -41.52
N GLY A 19 11.35 -7.81 -41.89
CA GLY A 19 11.66 -9.14 -42.42
C GLY A 19 12.31 -10.11 -41.41
N ARG A 20 12.41 -9.72 -40.14
CA ARG A 20 13.16 -10.42 -39.11
C ARG A 20 12.36 -10.80 -37.88
N TYR A 21 11.56 -9.90 -37.35
CA TYR A 21 10.87 -10.11 -36.07
C TYR A 21 9.43 -10.55 -36.29
N CYS A 22 9.13 -11.82 -36.17
CA CYS A 22 7.79 -12.38 -36.30
C CYS A 22 7.02 -12.18 -34.98
N ILE A 23 5.98 -11.36 -34.99
CA ILE A 23 5.10 -11.11 -33.85
C ILE A 23 4.25 -12.34 -33.58
N MET A 24 4.36 -12.91 -32.39
CA MET A 24 3.68 -14.15 -32.01
C MET A 24 2.38 -13.90 -31.28
N GLU A 25 2.47 -13.14 -30.18
CA GLU A 25 1.32 -12.86 -29.33
C GLU A 25 1.52 -11.53 -28.56
N ARG A 26 0.41 -10.94 -28.14
CA ARG A 26 0.45 -9.78 -27.27
C ARG A 26 0.57 -10.23 -25.81
N ILE A 27 1.65 -9.84 -25.13
CA ILE A 27 1.95 -10.20 -23.75
C ILE A 27 1.62 -9.09 -22.74
N GLY A 28 1.33 -7.87 -23.22
CA GLY A 28 0.93 -6.76 -22.35
C GLY A 28 0.21 -5.65 -23.10
N ARG A 29 -0.60 -4.88 -22.37
CA ARG A 29 -1.24 -3.66 -22.85
C ARG A 29 -1.21 -2.63 -21.73
N GLY A 30 -0.66 -1.46 -22.01
CA GLY A 30 -0.62 -0.34 -21.08
C GLY A 30 -1.15 0.94 -21.71
N GLY A 31 -1.25 2.02 -20.92
CA GLY A 31 -1.64 3.35 -21.44
C GLY A 31 -0.67 3.94 -22.46
N GLU A 32 0.52 3.38 -22.58
CA GLU A 32 1.59 3.88 -23.45
C GLU A 32 1.80 3.05 -24.72
N GLY A 33 1.11 1.92 -24.89
CA GLY A 33 1.23 1.05 -26.05
C GLY A 33 0.99 -0.42 -25.74
N SER A 34 1.23 -1.27 -26.74
CA SER A 34 1.11 -2.73 -26.62
C SER A 34 2.49 -3.37 -26.60
N LEU A 35 2.63 -4.42 -25.81
CA LEU A 35 3.85 -5.22 -25.73
C LEU A 35 3.58 -6.62 -26.32
N TYR A 36 4.42 -7.04 -27.22
CA TYR A 36 4.31 -8.30 -27.94
C TYR A 36 5.52 -9.20 -27.68
N LEU A 37 5.29 -10.50 -27.64
CA LEU A 37 6.32 -11.51 -27.82
C LEU A 37 6.58 -11.67 -29.31
N ALA A 38 7.84 -11.63 -29.71
CA ALA A 38 8.26 -11.86 -31.08
C ALA A 38 9.37 -12.91 -31.14
N ARG A 39 9.49 -13.57 -32.28
CA ARG A 39 10.61 -14.46 -32.59
C ARG A 39 11.56 -13.76 -33.56
N ASP A 40 12.81 -13.65 -33.20
CA ASP A 40 13.89 -13.23 -34.09
C ASP A 40 14.17 -14.40 -35.03
N LEU A 41 13.82 -14.26 -36.30
CA LEU A 41 13.92 -15.35 -37.28
C LEU A 41 15.38 -15.65 -37.67
N GLU A 42 16.29 -14.70 -37.52
CA GLU A 42 17.73 -14.90 -37.79
C GLU A 42 18.39 -15.67 -36.63
N LEU A 43 18.13 -15.30 -35.39
CA LEU A 43 18.77 -15.85 -34.21
C LEU A 43 17.98 -17.01 -33.56
N GLY A 44 16.72 -17.18 -33.94
CA GLY A 44 15.84 -18.21 -33.36
C GLY A 44 15.44 -17.99 -31.92
N ILE A 45 15.62 -16.77 -31.37
CA ILE A 45 15.36 -16.44 -29.97
C ILE A 45 14.16 -15.51 -29.82
N TYR A 46 13.62 -15.42 -28.60
CA TYR A 46 12.51 -14.54 -28.30
C TYR A 46 12.96 -13.09 -28.03
N ARG A 47 12.13 -12.16 -28.46
CA ARG A 47 12.28 -10.72 -28.26
C ARG A 47 10.98 -10.15 -27.69
N ALA A 48 11.08 -9.05 -26.97
CA ALA A 48 9.95 -8.20 -26.62
C ALA A 48 9.87 -7.06 -27.64
N VAL A 49 8.68 -6.81 -28.19
CA VAL A 49 8.44 -5.70 -29.10
C VAL A 49 7.39 -4.79 -28.50
N LYS A 50 7.78 -3.57 -28.15
CA LYS A 50 6.86 -2.54 -27.66
C LYS A 50 6.43 -1.66 -28.81
N GLU A 51 5.13 -1.63 -29.08
CA GLU A 51 4.50 -0.71 -30.02
C GLU A 51 4.18 0.59 -29.30
N LEU A 52 4.66 1.69 -29.84
CA LEU A 52 4.49 3.03 -29.31
C LEU A 52 3.95 3.97 -30.41
N PRO A 53 3.10 4.94 -30.07
CA PRO A 53 2.79 6.05 -31.00
C PRO A 53 4.06 6.78 -31.42
N ALA A 54 4.09 7.30 -32.64
CA ALA A 54 5.27 7.97 -33.19
C ALA A 54 5.76 9.15 -32.33
N GLU A 55 4.85 9.81 -31.60
CA GLU A 55 5.19 10.92 -30.72
C GLU A 55 6.00 10.47 -29.48
N LYS A 56 5.98 9.17 -29.14
CA LYS A 56 6.68 8.60 -27.97
C LYS A 56 8.06 8.00 -28.28
N LYS A 57 8.74 8.49 -29.32
CA LYS A 57 10.12 8.06 -29.69
C LYS A 57 11.17 8.23 -28.59
N ARG A 58 10.86 9.02 -27.59
CA ARG A 58 11.76 9.37 -26.48
C ARG A 58 12.22 8.15 -25.69
N GLU A 59 11.33 7.18 -25.42
CA GLU A 59 11.67 5.94 -24.71
C GLU A 59 12.75 5.15 -25.44
N ALA A 60 12.63 5.01 -26.75
CA ALA A 60 13.63 4.34 -27.57
C ALA A 60 14.98 5.07 -27.53
N GLY A 61 14.97 6.42 -27.57
CA GLY A 61 16.18 7.24 -27.43
C GLY A 61 16.87 7.05 -26.09
N LEU A 62 16.11 6.96 -25.00
CA LEU A 62 16.63 6.71 -23.67
C LEU A 62 17.24 5.30 -23.54
N LEU A 63 16.50 4.26 -23.91
CA LEU A 63 16.97 2.88 -23.80
C LEU A 63 18.21 2.61 -24.62
N ARG A 64 18.37 3.28 -25.75
CA ARG A 64 19.58 3.17 -26.58
C ARG A 64 20.86 3.62 -25.87
N LEU A 65 20.73 4.54 -24.92
CA LEU A 65 21.86 5.13 -24.16
C LEU A 65 22.14 4.40 -22.85
N LEU A 66 21.30 3.42 -22.49
CA LEU A 66 21.38 2.75 -21.20
C LEU A 66 21.90 1.31 -21.37
N GLU A 67 23.01 1.01 -20.70
CA GLU A 67 23.58 -0.33 -20.60
C GLU A 67 23.78 -0.69 -19.13
N HIS A 68 22.97 -1.62 -18.64
CA HIS A 68 23.06 -2.12 -17.27
C HIS A 68 22.55 -3.57 -17.20
N PRO A 69 23.16 -4.46 -16.39
CA PRO A 69 22.77 -5.88 -16.30
C PRO A 69 21.32 -6.14 -15.92
N SER A 70 20.71 -5.18 -15.23
CA SER A 70 19.31 -5.26 -14.75
C SER A 70 18.35 -4.38 -15.57
N LEU A 71 18.72 -3.98 -16.77
CA LEU A 71 17.85 -3.32 -17.75
C LEU A 71 17.76 -4.17 -19.02
N PRO A 72 16.59 -4.22 -19.68
CA PRO A 72 16.47 -4.91 -20.96
C PRO A 72 17.31 -4.19 -22.01
N LYS A 73 18.12 -4.94 -22.76
CA LYS A 73 18.88 -4.35 -23.87
C LYS A 73 17.98 -4.00 -25.02
N MET A 74 18.13 -2.79 -25.54
CA MET A 74 17.55 -2.41 -26.82
C MET A 74 18.30 -3.15 -27.94
N ILE A 75 17.57 -3.82 -28.83
CA ILE A 75 18.12 -4.62 -29.92
C ILE A 75 17.96 -3.88 -31.24
N ASP A 76 16.77 -3.35 -31.50
CA ASP A 76 16.45 -2.69 -32.75
C ASP A 76 15.30 -1.69 -32.57
N TYR A 77 15.13 -0.84 -33.57
CA TYR A 77 14.06 0.16 -33.63
C TYR A 77 13.58 0.32 -35.07
N THR A 78 12.29 0.41 -35.27
CA THR A 78 11.72 0.70 -36.59
C THR A 78 10.47 1.55 -36.47
N GLU A 79 10.22 2.31 -37.52
CA GLU A 79 8.97 3.09 -37.68
C GLU A 79 8.22 2.53 -38.88
N GLN A 80 6.94 2.21 -38.70
CA GLN A 80 6.08 1.72 -39.76
C GLN A 80 4.65 2.12 -39.49
N ASN A 81 3.96 2.63 -40.53
CA ASN A 81 2.54 3.01 -40.47
C ASN A 81 2.19 3.99 -39.33
N GLY A 82 3.07 4.94 -39.02
CA GLY A 82 2.84 5.93 -37.96
C GLY A 82 3.07 5.40 -36.54
N HIS A 83 3.56 4.16 -36.38
CA HIS A 83 3.94 3.55 -35.11
C HIS A 83 5.43 3.35 -35.03
N CYS A 84 5.94 3.37 -33.82
CA CYS A 84 7.29 2.99 -33.47
C CYS A 84 7.31 1.60 -32.84
N TYR A 85 8.20 0.75 -33.28
CA TYR A 85 8.40 -0.58 -32.75
C TYR A 85 9.78 -0.67 -32.14
N LEU A 86 9.82 -0.80 -30.82
CA LEU A 86 11.02 -0.95 -30.04
C LEU A 86 11.24 -2.44 -29.77
N VAL A 87 12.29 -3.01 -30.38
CA VAL A 87 12.68 -4.41 -30.17
C VAL A 87 13.71 -4.46 -29.06
N MET A 88 13.44 -5.25 -28.05
CA MET A 88 14.31 -5.37 -26.87
C MET A 88 14.46 -6.82 -26.42
N GLU A 89 15.37 -7.05 -25.51
CA GLU A 89 15.55 -8.32 -24.82
C GLU A 89 14.24 -8.78 -24.18
N TYR A 90 13.84 -10.02 -24.44
CA TYR A 90 12.71 -10.62 -23.76
C TYR A 90 13.14 -11.15 -22.39
N ILE A 91 12.61 -10.57 -21.34
CA ILE A 91 12.90 -10.99 -19.96
C ILE A 91 11.93 -12.10 -19.57
N ARG A 92 12.46 -13.34 -19.51
CA ARG A 92 11.67 -14.51 -19.10
C ARG A 92 11.51 -14.52 -17.58
N GLY A 93 10.36 -14.02 -17.11
CA GLY A 93 10.06 -13.90 -15.69
C GLY A 93 8.65 -13.36 -15.46
N LYS A 94 8.32 -13.12 -14.20
CA LYS A 94 7.09 -12.48 -13.76
C LYS A 94 7.39 -11.14 -13.11
N SER A 95 6.46 -10.19 -13.23
CA SER A 95 6.56 -8.96 -12.45
C SER A 95 6.36 -9.25 -10.96
N LEU A 96 6.91 -8.38 -10.09
CA LEU A 96 6.64 -8.49 -8.65
C LEU A 96 5.16 -8.34 -8.36
N ARG A 97 4.41 -7.59 -9.17
CA ARG A 97 2.95 -7.49 -9.12
C ARG A 97 2.29 -8.86 -9.31
N GLN A 98 2.63 -9.56 -10.37
CA GLN A 98 2.10 -10.91 -10.63
C GLN A 98 2.38 -11.86 -9.47
N TYR A 99 3.59 -11.83 -8.89
CA TYR A 99 3.90 -12.64 -7.72
C TYR A 99 3.06 -12.25 -6.49
N LEU A 100 2.82 -10.95 -6.26
CA LEU A 100 1.97 -10.48 -5.16
C LEU A 100 0.52 -10.91 -5.34
N ASP A 101 -0.01 -10.83 -6.55
CA ASP A 101 -1.38 -11.21 -6.92
C ASP A 101 -1.58 -12.73 -6.79
N GLU A 102 -0.58 -13.53 -7.13
CA GLU A 102 -0.53 -14.97 -6.90
C GLU A 102 -0.38 -15.34 -5.41
N GLY A 103 -0.25 -14.36 -4.55
CA GLY A 103 -0.18 -14.59 -3.11
C GLY A 103 1.22 -14.79 -2.55
N LYS A 104 2.28 -14.70 -3.36
CA LYS A 104 3.66 -14.88 -2.91
C LYS A 104 4.01 -13.92 -1.77
N VAL A 105 4.69 -14.44 -0.78
CA VAL A 105 5.29 -13.67 0.33
C VAL A 105 6.80 -13.73 0.15
N PHE A 106 7.43 -12.60 -0.05
CA PHE A 106 8.89 -12.50 -0.15
C PHE A 106 9.50 -12.55 1.25
N SER A 107 10.64 -13.21 1.42
CA SER A 107 11.39 -13.13 2.68
C SER A 107 11.97 -11.73 2.90
N GLY A 108 12.26 -11.37 4.16
CA GLY A 108 12.90 -10.08 4.44
C GLY A 108 14.24 -9.91 3.70
N GLU A 109 15.02 -10.98 3.56
CA GLU A 109 16.26 -11.00 2.78
C GLU A 109 16.00 -10.74 1.29
N ALA A 110 14.98 -11.38 0.72
CA ALA A 110 14.59 -11.13 -0.68
C ALA A 110 14.14 -9.68 -0.88
N ILE A 111 13.38 -9.10 0.05
CA ILE A 111 12.95 -7.70 0.00
C ILE A 111 14.16 -6.75 0.04
N LEU A 112 15.13 -7.01 0.92
CA LEU A 112 16.36 -6.23 1.00
C LEU A 112 17.20 -6.36 -0.27
N SER A 113 17.32 -7.57 -0.83
CA SER A 113 18.02 -7.82 -2.10
C SER A 113 17.36 -7.09 -3.27
N ILE A 114 16.01 -7.15 -3.37
CA ILE A 114 15.24 -6.41 -4.39
C ILE A 114 15.50 -4.91 -4.25
N ALA A 115 15.38 -4.36 -3.03
CA ALA A 115 15.62 -2.94 -2.79
C ALA A 115 17.07 -2.53 -3.12
N GLY A 116 18.05 -3.38 -2.80
CA GLY A 116 19.45 -3.16 -3.14
C GLY A 116 19.68 -3.08 -4.66
N THR A 117 19.19 -4.07 -5.40
CA THR A 117 19.29 -4.07 -6.87
C THR A 117 18.60 -2.84 -7.49
N VAL A 118 17.44 -2.44 -6.98
CA VAL A 118 16.79 -1.21 -7.47
C VAL A 118 17.64 0.02 -7.18
N LEU A 119 18.26 0.12 -6.00
CA LEU A 119 19.17 1.24 -5.68
C LEU A 119 20.40 1.26 -6.57
N GLU A 120 20.99 0.11 -6.93
CA GLU A 120 22.07 0.02 -7.92
C GLU A 120 21.63 0.55 -9.28
N ILE A 121 20.43 0.18 -9.74
CA ILE A 121 19.86 0.69 -10.99
C ILE A 121 19.64 2.21 -10.90
N LEU A 122 19.04 2.72 -9.83
CA LEU A 122 18.80 4.15 -9.66
C LEU A 122 20.11 4.94 -9.57
N LYS A 123 21.13 4.41 -8.89
CA LYS A 123 22.48 4.99 -8.86
C LYS A 123 23.06 5.10 -10.27
N TYR A 124 22.94 4.05 -11.07
CA TYR A 124 23.35 4.06 -12.47
C TYR A 124 22.59 5.13 -13.27
N LEU A 125 21.26 5.18 -13.20
CA LEU A 125 20.42 6.11 -13.96
C LEU A 125 20.70 7.57 -13.56
N HIS A 126 20.73 7.87 -12.27
CA HIS A 126 20.97 9.21 -11.75
C HIS A 126 22.40 9.71 -12.03
N SER A 127 23.39 8.81 -12.24
CA SER A 127 24.77 9.16 -12.60
C SER A 127 24.97 9.49 -14.08
N ARG A 128 23.98 9.25 -14.93
CA ARG A 128 24.10 9.54 -16.37
C ARG A 128 24.23 11.04 -16.62
N LYS A 129 24.74 11.40 -17.79
CA LYS A 129 24.87 12.80 -18.26
C LYS A 129 24.19 12.92 -19.61
N PRO A 130 22.97 13.47 -19.67
CA PRO A 130 22.14 13.96 -18.55
C PRO A 130 21.64 12.85 -17.64
N ALA A 131 21.36 13.19 -16.37
CA ALA A 131 20.77 12.25 -15.42
C ALA A 131 19.41 11.73 -15.92
N VAL A 132 19.09 10.47 -15.63
CA VAL A 132 17.81 9.87 -15.97
C VAL A 132 17.03 9.61 -14.68
N TYR A 133 15.81 10.18 -14.57
CA TYR A 133 14.88 9.90 -13.48
C TYR A 133 13.80 8.97 -14.00
N TYR A 134 13.58 7.85 -13.32
CA TYR A 134 12.73 6.77 -13.83
C TYR A 134 11.24 7.10 -13.78
N GLY A 135 10.76 7.67 -12.68
CA GLY A 135 9.45 8.29 -12.54
C GLY A 135 8.24 7.37 -12.36
N ASP A 136 8.32 6.06 -12.63
CA ASP A 136 7.20 5.11 -12.47
C ASP A 136 7.62 3.77 -11.84
N LEU A 137 8.43 3.85 -10.78
CA LEU A 137 8.88 2.66 -10.06
C LEU A 137 7.72 2.05 -9.27
N LYS A 138 7.41 0.78 -9.57
CA LYS A 138 6.34 0.00 -8.94
C LYS A 138 6.57 -1.50 -9.16
N PRO A 139 5.86 -2.40 -8.43
CA PRO A 139 6.01 -3.84 -8.59
C PRO A 139 5.72 -4.36 -10.00
N ASP A 140 4.88 -3.67 -10.76
CA ASP A 140 4.52 -4.02 -12.14
C ASP A 140 5.72 -3.92 -13.09
N ASN A 141 6.59 -2.93 -12.85
CA ASN A 141 7.75 -2.61 -13.67
C ASN A 141 9.06 -3.29 -13.20
N LEU A 142 8.97 -4.16 -12.20
CA LEU A 142 10.08 -4.95 -11.68
C LEU A 142 9.86 -6.43 -12.01
N MET A 143 10.61 -6.95 -12.96
CA MET A 143 10.51 -8.35 -13.38
C MET A 143 11.58 -9.20 -12.69
N LEU A 144 11.16 -10.30 -12.08
CA LEU A 144 12.03 -11.29 -11.46
C LEU A 144 12.04 -12.55 -12.30
N THR A 145 13.23 -12.94 -12.77
CA THR A 145 13.43 -14.18 -13.52
C THR A 145 13.45 -15.41 -12.60
N GLU A 146 13.30 -16.60 -13.18
CA GLU A 146 13.44 -17.86 -12.45
C GLU A 146 14.84 -18.03 -11.82
N SER A 147 15.87 -17.43 -12.42
CA SER A 147 17.23 -17.42 -11.86
C SER A 147 17.43 -16.43 -10.72
N GLY A 148 16.37 -15.70 -10.32
CA GLY A 148 16.42 -14.70 -9.24
C GLY A 148 17.00 -13.34 -9.66
N ARG A 149 17.26 -13.10 -10.95
CA ARG A 149 17.71 -11.80 -11.43
C ARG A 149 16.54 -10.83 -11.56
N LEU A 150 16.71 -9.62 -11.04
CA LEU A 150 15.73 -8.54 -11.13
C LEU A 150 16.04 -7.63 -12.32
N TYR A 151 15.00 -7.26 -13.05
CA TYR A 151 15.06 -6.28 -14.15
C TYR A 151 14.06 -5.16 -13.90
N LEU A 152 14.49 -3.92 -14.17
CA LEU A 152 13.62 -2.77 -14.26
C LEU A 152 13.23 -2.59 -15.73
N VAL A 153 11.93 -2.63 -16.02
CA VAL A 153 11.38 -2.55 -17.37
C VAL A 153 10.50 -1.31 -17.51
N ASP A 154 10.14 -0.95 -18.75
CA ASP A 154 9.21 0.16 -19.07
C ASP A 154 9.72 1.57 -18.70
N PHE A 155 10.40 2.19 -19.65
CA PHE A 155 10.99 3.54 -19.52
C PHE A 155 10.10 4.66 -20.09
N GLY A 156 8.81 4.39 -20.33
CA GLY A 156 7.88 5.36 -20.92
C GLY A 156 7.69 6.65 -20.11
N SER A 157 7.79 6.54 -18.79
CA SER A 157 7.70 7.68 -17.86
C SER A 157 9.05 8.31 -17.48
N ALA A 158 10.16 7.78 -17.99
CA ALA A 158 11.50 8.28 -17.64
C ALA A 158 11.78 9.64 -18.27
N VAL A 159 12.46 10.51 -17.52
CA VAL A 159 12.80 11.88 -17.94
C VAL A 159 14.28 12.18 -17.78
N LEU A 160 14.79 13.05 -18.66
CA LEU A 160 16.15 13.57 -18.53
C LEU A 160 16.21 14.72 -17.51
N GLY A 161 17.27 14.77 -16.73
CA GLY A 161 17.39 15.68 -15.57
C GLY A 161 17.30 17.18 -15.89
N TYR A 162 17.58 17.59 -17.14
CA TYR A 162 17.38 18.99 -17.56
C TYR A 162 15.93 19.33 -17.90
N GLU A 163 15.08 18.31 -18.09
CA GLU A 163 13.67 18.51 -18.47
C GLU A 163 12.75 18.62 -17.26
N GLY A 164 13.19 18.31 -16.09
CA GLY A 164 12.61 18.30 -14.70
C GLY A 164 11.19 18.76 -14.45
N LYS A 165 10.52 19.37 -15.44
CA LYS A 165 9.11 19.77 -15.39
C LYS A 165 8.36 19.13 -16.56
N SER A 166 7.32 18.38 -16.26
CA SER A 166 6.35 17.89 -17.21
C SER A 166 5.01 18.55 -16.93
N PHE A 167 4.28 18.91 -17.98
CA PHE A 167 2.91 19.44 -17.84
C PHE A 167 1.87 18.36 -17.56
N THR A 168 2.26 17.10 -17.56
CA THR A 168 1.39 15.96 -17.25
C THR A 168 1.77 15.35 -15.93
N CYS A 169 0.76 14.90 -15.16
CA CYS A 169 0.97 14.10 -13.95
C CYS A 169 1.66 12.78 -14.35
N LEU A 170 2.88 12.59 -13.92
CA LEU A 170 3.70 11.41 -14.22
C LEU A 170 3.68 10.44 -13.04
N GLY A 171 3.58 9.15 -13.35
CA GLY A 171 3.64 8.07 -12.38
C GLY A 171 2.29 7.46 -12.02
N THR A 172 2.34 6.32 -11.37
CA THR A 172 1.17 5.51 -11.01
C THR A 172 0.62 5.91 -9.63
N LYS A 173 -0.71 6.10 -9.54
CA LYS A 173 -1.39 6.39 -8.26
C LYS A 173 -0.99 5.37 -7.17
N GLY A 174 -0.60 5.87 -6.01
CA GLY A 174 -0.14 5.06 -4.88
C GLY A 174 1.39 4.89 -4.78
N TYR A 175 2.12 5.06 -5.90
CA TYR A 175 3.59 5.02 -5.95
C TYR A 175 4.20 6.38 -6.28
N ALA A 176 3.51 7.18 -7.08
CA ALA A 176 3.97 8.50 -7.46
C ALA A 176 4.19 9.41 -6.23
N ALA A 177 5.31 10.10 -6.21
CA ALA A 177 5.65 11.04 -5.17
C ALA A 177 4.77 12.31 -5.25
N PRO A 178 4.54 13.03 -4.13
CA PRO A 178 3.68 14.20 -4.11
C PRO A 178 4.03 15.27 -5.16
N GLU A 179 5.30 15.51 -5.41
CA GLU A 179 5.77 16.47 -6.41
C GLU A 179 5.46 16.04 -7.86
N GLN A 180 5.32 14.74 -8.12
CA GLN A 180 4.95 14.25 -9.45
C GLN A 180 3.52 14.63 -9.84
N TYR A 181 2.61 14.76 -8.87
CA TYR A 181 1.25 15.29 -9.10
C TYR A 181 1.26 16.79 -9.46
N GLN A 182 2.38 17.47 -9.20
CA GLN A 182 2.62 18.86 -9.60
C GLN A 182 3.45 18.96 -10.89
N GLY A 183 3.66 17.83 -11.59
CA GLY A 183 4.45 17.75 -12.82
C GLY A 183 5.95 17.87 -12.63
N GLN A 184 6.48 17.64 -11.41
CA GLN A 184 7.90 17.67 -11.14
C GLN A 184 8.42 16.27 -10.86
N ILE A 185 9.52 15.89 -11.53
CA ILE A 185 10.28 14.67 -11.23
C ILE A 185 11.69 15.08 -10.83
N VAL A 186 12.10 14.59 -9.68
CA VAL A 186 13.45 14.78 -9.12
C VAL A 186 14.02 13.43 -8.69
N PRO A 187 15.34 13.29 -8.47
CA PRO A 187 15.93 11.99 -8.09
C PRO A 187 15.24 11.35 -6.88
N SER A 188 14.82 12.18 -5.91
CA SER A 188 14.16 11.71 -4.70
C SER A 188 12.72 11.22 -4.92
N SER A 189 12.12 11.45 -6.10
CA SER A 189 10.83 10.87 -6.48
C SER A 189 10.94 9.36 -6.69
N ASP A 190 12.05 8.88 -7.28
CA ASP A 190 12.31 7.45 -7.45
C ASP A 190 12.52 6.75 -6.11
N PHE A 191 13.15 7.43 -5.13
CA PHE A 191 13.28 6.87 -3.76
C PHE A 191 11.95 6.78 -3.03
N TYR A 192 11.03 7.72 -3.27
CA TYR A 192 9.67 7.63 -2.73
C TYR A 192 8.94 6.40 -3.29
N ALA A 193 8.99 6.22 -4.60
CA ALA A 193 8.38 5.08 -5.29
C ALA A 193 9.00 3.74 -4.85
N LEU A 194 10.33 3.70 -4.63
CA LEU A 194 11.02 2.55 -4.03
C LEU A 194 10.48 2.26 -2.62
N GLY A 195 10.35 3.29 -1.77
CA GLY A 195 9.78 3.14 -0.43
C GLY A 195 8.39 2.54 -0.44
N LYS A 196 7.52 3.00 -1.36
CA LYS A 196 6.17 2.46 -1.57
C LYS A 196 6.19 1.01 -2.05
N THR A 197 7.08 0.69 -2.98
CA THR A 197 7.26 -0.67 -3.49
C THR A 197 7.70 -1.64 -2.38
N VAL A 198 8.70 -1.24 -1.59
CA VAL A 198 9.19 -2.05 -0.45
C VAL A 198 8.09 -2.21 0.62
N ASP A 199 7.35 -1.15 0.91
CA ASP A 199 6.22 -1.20 1.85
C ASP A 199 5.15 -2.21 1.40
N GLU A 200 4.84 -2.25 0.12
CA GLU A 200 3.89 -3.21 -0.43
C GLU A 200 4.39 -4.65 -0.38
N LEU A 201 5.67 -4.89 -0.69
CA LEU A 201 6.27 -6.22 -0.54
C LEU A 201 6.22 -6.72 0.92
N CYS A 202 6.28 -5.80 1.88
CA CYS A 202 6.17 -6.12 3.31
C CYS A 202 4.73 -6.37 3.77
N LYS A 203 3.71 -5.90 3.05
CA LYS A 203 2.32 -5.72 3.52
C LYS A 203 1.76 -6.94 4.24
N LYS A 204 1.95 -8.15 3.71
CA LYS A 204 1.40 -9.40 4.29
C LYS A 204 2.02 -9.80 5.63
N ARG A 205 3.26 -9.38 5.93
CA ARG A 205 3.99 -9.70 7.17
C ARG A 205 4.72 -8.49 7.74
N ARG A 206 4.15 -7.31 7.60
CA ARG A 206 4.79 -6.01 7.89
C ARG A 206 5.38 -5.95 9.30
N LEU A 207 4.61 -6.32 10.30
CA LEU A 207 5.07 -6.32 11.69
C LEU A 207 6.22 -7.28 11.91
N LEU A 208 6.11 -8.51 11.37
CA LEU A 208 7.16 -9.51 11.49
C LEU A 208 8.47 -9.00 10.90
N TYR A 209 8.43 -8.38 9.70
CA TYR A 209 9.63 -7.85 9.07
C TYR A 209 10.22 -6.65 9.82
N PHE A 210 9.38 -5.78 10.38
CA PHE A 210 9.89 -4.65 11.17
C PHE A 210 10.52 -5.09 12.49
N PHE A 211 10.05 -6.20 13.07
CA PHE A 211 10.70 -6.83 14.19
C PHE A 211 12.00 -7.55 13.78
N GLN A 212 11.96 -8.33 12.71
CA GLN A 212 13.14 -9.07 12.24
C GLN A 212 14.24 -8.15 11.71
N TYR A 213 13.85 -7.04 11.06
CA TYR A 213 14.72 -6.07 10.41
C TYR A 213 14.40 -4.65 10.89
N PRO A 214 14.82 -4.27 12.11
CA PRO A 214 14.39 -3.00 12.74
C PRO A 214 14.65 -1.74 11.90
N GLY A 215 15.69 -1.77 11.03
CA GLY A 215 16.01 -0.66 10.12
C GLY A 215 15.05 -0.52 8.93
N LEU A 216 14.29 -1.57 8.58
CA LEU A 216 13.44 -1.58 7.38
C LEU A 216 12.30 -0.55 7.47
N GLY A 217 11.67 -0.46 8.63
CA GLY A 217 10.64 0.55 8.86
C GLY A 217 11.16 1.99 8.80
N PHE A 218 12.39 2.22 9.23
CA PHE A 218 13.07 3.52 9.08
C PHE A 218 13.33 3.82 7.60
N PHE A 219 13.88 2.85 6.86
CA PHE A 219 14.14 2.99 5.43
C PHE A 219 12.88 3.41 4.66
N ILE A 220 11.77 2.68 4.85
CA ILE A 220 10.48 2.98 4.20
C ILE A 220 9.99 4.38 4.59
N ARG A 221 9.98 4.71 5.89
CA ARG A 221 9.50 6.03 6.36
C ARG A 221 10.33 7.18 5.81
N LYS A 222 11.66 7.05 5.75
CA LYS A 222 12.53 8.09 5.20
C LYS A 222 12.29 8.24 3.70
N SER A 223 12.19 7.14 2.96
CA SER A 223 11.87 7.16 1.53
C SER A 223 10.54 7.85 1.24
N CYS A 224 9.50 7.55 2.01
CA CYS A 224 8.14 8.04 1.79
C CYS A 224 7.83 9.41 2.43
N ARG A 225 8.83 10.20 2.83
CA ARG A 225 8.61 11.56 3.33
C ARG A 225 7.98 12.44 2.24
N SER A 226 7.02 13.29 2.62
CA SER A 226 6.36 14.20 1.67
C SER A 226 7.33 15.24 1.13
N GLN A 227 8.21 15.77 1.97
CA GLN A 227 9.22 16.76 1.61
C GLN A 227 10.43 16.06 0.99
N THR A 228 10.83 16.49 -0.20
CA THR A 228 11.93 15.93 -1.00
C THR A 228 13.26 16.00 -0.25
N GLU A 229 13.52 17.08 0.49
CA GLU A 229 14.76 17.32 1.24
C GLU A 229 14.94 16.38 2.44
N LYS A 230 13.83 15.81 2.92
CA LYS A 230 13.84 14.86 4.06
C LYS A 230 13.99 13.40 3.64
N ARG A 231 14.03 13.15 2.33
CA ARG A 231 14.30 11.82 1.75
C ARG A 231 15.81 11.56 1.64
N TRP A 232 16.18 10.53 0.91
CA TRP A 232 17.56 10.23 0.56
C TRP A 232 18.10 11.27 -0.41
N LYS A 233 19.33 11.73 -0.20
CA LYS A 233 20.01 12.69 -1.09
C LYS A 233 20.59 12.02 -2.33
N SER A 234 20.91 10.73 -2.22
CA SER A 234 21.44 9.93 -3.32
C SER A 234 21.08 8.45 -3.13
N ALA A 235 21.17 7.68 -4.23
CA ALA A 235 21.01 6.23 -4.17
C ALA A 235 22.07 5.58 -3.28
N GLU A 236 23.28 6.11 -3.25
CA GLU A 236 24.38 5.63 -2.42
C GLU A 236 24.10 5.81 -0.91
N GLU A 237 23.52 6.95 -0.50
CA GLU A 237 23.09 7.16 0.89
C GLU A 237 22.04 6.14 1.32
N ALA A 238 21.05 5.88 0.44
CA ALA A 238 20.00 4.90 0.67
C ALA A 238 20.58 3.47 0.73
N GLU A 239 21.46 3.11 -0.19
CA GLU A 239 22.15 1.82 -0.29
C GLU A 239 22.98 1.55 0.97
N ASN A 240 23.80 2.52 1.39
CA ASN A 240 24.60 2.44 2.62
C ASN A 240 23.75 2.22 3.86
N THR A 241 22.55 2.77 3.89
CA THR A 241 21.61 2.54 4.99
C THR A 241 20.97 1.16 4.88
N LEU A 242 20.60 0.73 3.68
CA LEU A 242 20.00 -0.59 3.43
C LEU A 242 20.97 -1.71 3.84
N HIS A 243 22.24 -1.62 3.49
CA HIS A 243 23.28 -2.62 3.84
C HIS A 243 23.51 -2.77 5.36
N LYS A 244 23.17 -1.77 6.16
CA LYS A 244 23.24 -1.83 7.61
C LYS A 244 22.04 -2.58 8.22
N ILE A 245 20.99 -2.84 7.44
CA ILE A 245 19.80 -3.55 7.90
C ILE A 245 20.12 -5.03 7.93
N LYS A 246 20.29 -5.57 9.12
CA LYS A 246 20.55 -7.00 9.34
C LYS A 246 19.39 -7.61 10.13
N PRO A 247 19.12 -8.91 9.94
CA PRO A 247 18.15 -9.61 10.77
C PRO A 247 18.57 -9.59 12.22
N LEU A 248 17.62 -9.38 13.11
CA LEU A 248 17.86 -9.41 14.53
C LEU A 248 18.31 -10.84 14.92
N SER A 249 19.45 -10.97 15.57
CA SER A 249 19.97 -12.29 15.94
C SER A 249 19.05 -12.99 16.96
N TRP A 250 18.93 -14.30 16.87
CA TRP A 250 18.13 -15.13 17.80
C TRP A 250 18.49 -14.89 19.28
N LYS A 251 19.76 -14.57 19.58
CA LYS A 251 20.22 -14.24 20.93
C LYS A 251 19.56 -12.96 21.46
N VAL A 252 19.41 -11.93 20.61
CA VAL A 252 18.71 -10.68 20.96
C VAL A 252 17.21 -10.94 21.13
N TRP A 253 16.63 -11.83 20.31
CA TRP A 253 15.23 -12.27 20.45
C TRP A 253 14.97 -12.95 21.79
N LYS A 254 15.84 -13.88 22.19
CA LYS A 254 15.75 -14.50 23.52
C LYS A 254 15.87 -13.47 24.63
N GLY A 255 16.82 -12.55 24.55
CA GLY A 255 17.00 -11.48 25.53
C GLY A 255 15.79 -10.53 25.59
N ALA A 256 15.27 -10.12 24.44
CA ALA A 256 14.07 -9.26 24.35
C ALA A 256 12.80 -9.97 24.87
N ALA A 257 12.63 -11.26 24.55
CA ALA A 257 11.51 -12.06 25.06
C ALA A 257 11.58 -12.25 26.57
N VAL A 258 12.77 -12.54 27.10
CA VAL A 258 12.98 -12.64 28.57
C VAL A 258 12.78 -11.29 29.24
N GLY A 259 13.28 -10.19 28.65
CA GLY A 259 13.05 -8.83 29.13
C GLY A 259 11.57 -8.43 29.10
N LEU A 260 10.86 -8.76 28.02
CA LEU A 260 9.42 -8.50 27.89
C LEU A 260 8.59 -9.33 28.89
N CYS A 261 8.94 -10.61 29.07
CA CYS A 261 8.34 -11.44 30.12
C CYS A 261 8.65 -10.86 31.52
N GLY A 262 9.88 -10.41 31.77
CA GLY A 262 10.24 -9.74 33.02
C GLY A 262 9.45 -8.46 33.27
N VAL A 263 9.30 -7.60 32.26
CA VAL A 263 8.48 -6.38 32.32
C VAL A 263 7.00 -6.72 32.52
N LEU A 264 6.47 -7.74 31.82
CA LEU A 264 5.10 -8.20 32.01
C LEU A 264 4.88 -8.79 33.42
N CYS A 265 5.85 -9.52 33.95
CA CYS A 265 5.80 -10.00 35.33
C CYS A 265 5.87 -8.84 36.34
N ILE A 266 6.70 -7.82 36.09
CA ILE A 266 6.78 -6.62 36.95
C ILE A 266 5.48 -5.81 36.84
N VAL A 267 4.93 -5.61 35.65
CA VAL A 267 3.64 -4.93 35.46
C VAL A 267 2.50 -5.71 36.08
N ALA A 268 2.50 -7.05 35.99
CA ALA A 268 1.53 -7.90 36.70
C ALA A 268 1.72 -7.83 38.23
N ALA A 269 2.95 -7.87 38.73
CA ALA A 269 3.23 -7.73 40.16
C ALA A 269 2.92 -6.35 40.71
N VAL A 270 3.25 -5.29 39.96
CA VAL A 270 2.86 -3.90 40.27
C VAL A 270 1.35 -3.74 40.16
N GLY A 271 0.70 -4.37 39.17
CA GLY A 271 -0.74 -4.39 39.02
C GLY A 271 -1.43 -5.07 40.20
N VAL A 272 -0.90 -6.20 40.71
CA VAL A 272 -1.42 -6.86 41.90
C VAL A 272 -1.20 -6.00 43.15
N LEU A 273 0.00 -5.42 43.32
CA LEU A 273 0.31 -4.51 44.44
C LEU A 273 -0.52 -3.21 44.38
N THR A 274 -0.78 -2.66 43.19
CA THR A 274 -1.63 -1.47 43.03
C THR A 274 -3.11 -1.80 43.24
N ILE A 275 -3.58 -2.99 42.92
CA ILE A 275 -4.96 -3.43 43.22
C ILE A 275 -5.16 -3.53 44.75
N GLU A 276 -4.17 -3.98 45.51
CA GLU A 276 -4.23 -3.98 46.98
C GLU A 276 -4.17 -2.57 47.58
N THR A 277 -3.43 -1.65 47.00
CA THR A 277 -3.33 -0.26 47.47
C THR A 277 -4.49 0.63 46.97
N MET A 278 -5.12 0.31 45.82
CA MET A 278 -6.21 1.10 45.21
C MET A 278 -7.59 0.93 45.87
N HIS A 279 -7.72 0.10 46.88
CA HIS A 279 -8.94 0.14 47.71
C HIS A 279 -9.08 1.44 48.54
N ARG A 280 -8.10 2.35 48.44
CA ARG A 280 -8.11 3.59 49.27
C ARG A 280 -7.93 4.93 48.50
N THR A 281 -7.72 4.99 47.17
CA THR A 281 -7.54 6.26 46.46
C THR A 281 -8.17 6.27 45.09
N LYS A 282 -8.80 7.38 44.72
CA LYS A 282 -9.43 7.66 43.41
C LYS A 282 -8.42 7.45 42.27
N LEU A 283 -8.88 6.74 41.23
CA LEU A 283 -8.11 6.39 40.01
C LEU A 283 -7.72 7.64 39.20
N PRO A 284 -6.46 7.81 38.83
CA PRO A 284 -6.08 8.79 37.79
C PRO A 284 -6.25 8.18 36.39
N GLU A 285 -6.62 9.04 35.50
CA GLU A 285 -6.80 8.97 34.05
C GLU A 285 -6.33 7.71 33.32
N LEU A 286 -7.31 6.94 32.85
CA LEU A 286 -7.13 5.67 32.17
C LEU A 286 -6.63 5.83 30.71
N GLU A 287 -6.66 7.04 30.17
CA GLU A 287 -6.24 7.36 28.80
C GLU A 287 -4.77 7.00 28.53
N THR A 288 -3.90 7.15 29.53
CA THR A 288 -2.48 6.81 29.44
C THR A 288 -2.18 5.32 29.48
N ALA A 289 -3.07 4.51 30.03
CA ALA A 289 -2.84 3.06 30.14
C ALA A 289 -3.40 2.24 28.97
N ILE A 290 -4.46 2.71 28.32
CA ILE A 290 -5.15 1.99 27.24
C ILE A 290 -4.58 2.39 25.86
N SER A 291 -4.09 3.63 25.69
CA SER A 291 -3.58 4.16 24.42
C SER A 291 -2.46 3.32 23.77
N PRO A 292 -1.42 2.83 24.49
CA PRO A 292 -0.39 1.98 23.88
C PRO A 292 -0.90 0.61 23.48
N VAL A 293 -1.81 0.01 24.26
CA VAL A 293 -2.37 -1.34 23.99
C VAL A 293 -3.33 -1.30 22.83
N THR A 294 -4.16 -0.25 22.73
CA THR A 294 -5.07 -0.05 21.58
C THR A 294 -4.32 0.30 20.31
N ALA A 295 -3.31 1.17 20.37
CA ALA A 295 -2.47 1.49 19.22
C ALA A 295 -1.71 0.26 18.70
N TRP A 296 -1.20 -0.57 19.60
CA TRP A 296 -0.55 -1.85 19.28
C TRP A 296 -1.54 -2.84 18.67
N TYR A 297 -2.74 -2.97 19.25
CA TYR A 297 -3.81 -3.83 18.82
C TYR A 297 -4.32 -3.50 17.41
N TYR A 298 -4.54 -2.21 17.09
CA TYR A 298 -4.93 -1.75 15.75
C TYR A 298 -3.80 -1.78 14.71
N SER A 299 -2.56 -1.90 15.14
CA SER A 299 -1.41 -2.04 14.23
C SER A 299 -1.15 -3.49 13.79
N MET A 300 -1.75 -4.47 14.45
CA MET A 300 -1.63 -5.89 14.07
C MET A 300 -2.53 -6.23 12.87
N ASP A 301 -1.93 -6.80 11.83
CA ASP A 301 -2.70 -7.43 10.75
C ASP A 301 -3.28 -8.77 11.26
N TYR A 302 -4.52 -8.73 11.61
CA TYR A 302 -5.28 -9.79 12.29
C TYR A 302 -5.39 -11.11 11.53
N ARG A 303 -5.00 -11.15 10.27
CA ARG A 303 -5.16 -12.35 9.42
C ARG A 303 -4.06 -13.39 9.59
N SER A 304 -2.97 -13.08 10.29
CA SER A 304 -1.78 -13.95 10.35
C SER A 304 -1.33 -14.42 11.75
N GLY A 305 -2.01 -14.03 12.81
CA GLY A 305 -1.66 -14.41 14.20
C GLY A 305 -2.41 -15.67 14.66
N GLY A 306 -1.72 -16.60 15.32
CA GLY A 306 -2.31 -17.85 15.82
C GLY A 306 -3.53 -17.61 16.72
N ASN A 307 -4.61 -18.38 16.49
CA ASN A 307 -5.93 -18.25 17.13
C ASN A 307 -5.93 -18.19 18.67
N GLY A 308 -4.88 -18.73 19.33
CA GLY A 308 -4.80 -18.77 20.78
C GLY A 308 -4.47 -17.43 21.44
N ILE A 309 -3.48 -16.70 20.94
CA ILE A 309 -3.05 -15.41 21.51
C ILE A 309 -4.15 -14.35 21.27
N ARG A 310 -4.74 -14.38 20.08
CA ARG A 310 -5.87 -13.51 19.73
C ARG A 310 -7.01 -13.63 20.76
N LYS A 311 -7.44 -14.86 21.06
CA LYS A 311 -8.52 -15.11 22.00
C LYS A 311 -8.21 -14.62 23.42
N ILE A 312 -6.98 -14.80 23.89
CA ILE A 312 -6.57 -14.31 25.20
C ILE A 312 -6.66 -12.79 25.30
N ILE A 313 -6.21 -12.07 24.25
CA ILE A 313 -6.24 -10.60 24.23
C ILE A 313 -7.68 -10.08 24.14
N THR A 314 -8.51 -10.65 23.27
CA THR A 314 -9.90 -10.24 23.12
C THR A 314 -10.71 -10.52 24.41
N ASP A 315 -10.53 -11.67 25.04
CA ASP A 315 -11.14 -11.99 26.33
C ASP A 315 -10.72 -11.00 27.43
N GLN A 316 -9.45 -10.59 27.43
CA GLN A 316 -8.95 -9.63 28.42
C GLN A 316 -9.53 -8.22 28.20
N ILE A 317 -9.61 -7.76 26.95
CA ILE A 317 -10.24 -6.49 26.59
C ILE A 317 -11.71 -6.49 27.03
N GLU A 318 -12.41 -7.57 26.75
CA GLU A 318 -13.82 -7.72 27.13
C GLU A 318 -14.02 -7.61 28.66
N LYS A 319 -13.27 -8.39 29.43
CA LYS A 319 -13.37 -8.36 30.91
C LYS A 319 -13.04 -6.98 31.47
N SER A 320 -11.99 -6.35 30.96
CA SER A 320 -11.56 -5.02 31.41
C SER A 320 -12.59 -3.95 31.03
N GLY A 321 -13.09 -3.96 29.79
CA GLY A 321 -14.10 -3.03 29.33
C GLY A 321 -15.42 -3.14 30.12
N GLN A 322 -15.90 -4.35 30.37
CA GLN A 322 -17.10 -4.57 31.19
C GLN A 322 -16.94 -4.05 32.62
N ARG A 323 -15.73 -4.19 33.19
CA ARG A 323 -15.44 -3.63 34.51
C ARG A 323 -15.43 -2.11 34.51
N LEU A 324 -14.87 -1.50 33.46
CA LEU A 324 -14.80 -0.05 33.30
C LEU A 324 -16.17 0.58 33.11
N LEU A 325 -17.07 -0.05 32.37
CA LEU A 325 -18.46 0.41 32.24
C LEU A 325 -19.22 0.49 33.57
N ARG A 326 -18.78 -0.26 34.58
CA ARG A 326 -19.39 -0.21 35.93
C ARG A 326 -18.77 0.86 36.83
N ILE A 327 -17.59 1.35 36.47
CA ILE A 327 -16.78 2.29 37.28
C ILE A 327 -17.00 3.72 36.80
N TYR A 328 -17.14 3.91 35.48
CA TYR A 328 -17.28 5.22 34.88
C TYR A 328 -18.73 5.70 34.95
N ASP A 329 -18.92 6.86 35.58
CA ASP A 329 -20.19 7.59 35.56
C ASP A 329 -20.23 8.65 34.46
N ASP A 330 -19.06 8.98 33.88
CA ASP A 330 -18.96 9.96 32.81
C ASP A 330 -19.35 9.35 31.45
N LEU A 331 -20.24 10.01 30.74
CA LEU A 331 -20.85 9.54 29.50
C LEU A 331 -19.80 9.39 28.36
N GLU A 332 -18.87 10.33 28.26
CA GLU A 332 -17.85 10.31 27.21
C GLU A 332 -16.90 9.11 27.39
N GLN A 333 -16.49 8.84 28.61
CA GLN A 333 -15.66 7.68 28.96
C GLN A 333 -16.42 6.37 28.71
N GLN A 334 -17.69 6.30 29.05
CA GLN A 334 -18.54 5.13 28.76
C GLN A 334 -18.65 4.88 27.25
N GLN A 335 -18.82 5.91 26.44
CA GLN A 335 -18.88 5.79 24.97
C GLN A 335 -17.56 5.32 24.37
N GLN A 336 -16.43 5.77 24.88
CA GLN A 336 -15.11 5.28 24.46
C GLN A 336 -14.94 3.79 24.77
N VAL A 337 -15.32 3.35 25.96
CA VAL A 337 -15.26 1.93 26.35
C VAL A 337 -16.22 1.09 25.51
N LEU A 338 -17.42 1.54 25.24
CA LEU A 338 -18.39 0.84 24.39
C LEU A 338 -17.88 0.73 22.95
N THR A 339 -17.23 1.76 22.42
CA THR A 339 -16.58 1.74 21.11
C THR A 339 -15.51 0.63 21.06
N LEU A 340 -14.64 0.56 22.07
CA LEU A 340 -13.60 -0.47 22.17
C LEU A 340 -14.21 -1.88 22.23
N LEU A 341 -15.24 -2.10 23.03
CA LEU A 341 -15.91 -3.40 23.16
C LEU A 341 -16.64 -3.81 21.87
N ALA A 342 -17.27 -2.87 21.17
CA ALA A 342 -17.90 -3.12 19.89
C ALA A 342 -16.87 -3.59 18.85
N GLN A 343 -15.78 -2.85 18.70
CA GLN A 343 -14.70 -3.18 17.75
C GLN A 343 -14.00 -4.49 18.13
N ASN A 344 -13.79 -4.76 19.42
CA ASN A 344 -13.25 -6.04 19.87
C ASN A 344 -14.14 -7.22 19.47
N SER A 345 -15.46 -7.06 19.64
CA SER A 345 -16.42 -8.10 19.26
C SER A 345 -16.52 -8.31 17.75
N GLU A 346 -16.38 -7.24 16.93
CA GLU A 346 -16.24 -7.37 15.46
C GLU A 346 -15.01 -8.21 15.10
N LEU A 347 -13.89 -7.96 15.75
CA LEU A 347 -12.65 -8.68 15.52
C LEU A 347 -12.73 -10.17 15.93
N GLU A 348 -13.51 -10.48 16.96
CA GLU A 348 -13.84 -11.86 17.34
C GLU A 348 -14.77 -12.57 16.33
N GLY A 349 -15.41 -11.81 15.44
CA GLY A 349 -16.45 -12.32 14.56
C GLY A 349 -17.82 -12.42 15.22
N ASN A 350 -17.98 -11.90 16.44
CA ASN A 350 -19.24 -11.90 17.19
C ASN A 350 -20.05 -10.65 16.87
N MET A 351 -20.66 -10.63 15.67
CA MET A 351 -21.36 -9.45 15.14
C MET A 351 -22.60 -9.09 15.95
N ALA A 352 -23.29 -10.06 16.55
CA ALA A 352 -24.46 -9.80 17.39
C ALA A 352 -24.09 -9.04 18.69
N LYS A 353 -22.96 -9.41 19.29
CA LYS A 353 -22.42 -8.73 20.47
C LYS A 353 -21.90 -7.34 20.14
N ALA A 354 -21.19 -7.20 19.03
CA ALA A 354 -20.73 -5.91 18.53
C ALA A 354 -21.90 -4.95 18.31
N GLU A 355 -22.97 -5.41 17.66
CA GLU A 355 -24.17 -4.62 17.46
C GLU A 355 -24.84 -4.21 18.80
N GLY A 356 -24.83 -5.09 19.77
CA GLY A 356 -25.33 -4.79 21.12
C GLY A 356 -24.63 -3.58 21.73
N TYR A 357 -23.31 -3.49 21.62
CA TYR A 357 -22.51 -2.35 22.10
C TYR A 357 -22.76 -1.08 21.29
N TYR A 358 -22.83 -1.17 19.95
CA TYR A 358 -23.18 -0.02 19.12
C TYR A 358 -24.57 0.54 19.44
N ARG A 359 -25.56 -0.31 19.66
CA ARG A 359 -26.91 0.11 20.07
C ARG A 359 -26.89 0.72 21.47
N GLN A 360 -26.07 0.23 22.39
CA GLN A 360 -25.92 0.81 23.72
C GLN A 360 -25.32 2.21 23.66
N MET A 361 -24.34 2.46 22.79
CA MET A 361 -23.77 3.80 22.57
C MET A 361 -24.83 4.82 22.13
N LEU A 362 -25.83 4.40 21.35
CA LEU A 362 -26.89 5.30 20.87
C LEU A 362 -27.99 5.58 21.84
N ARG A 363 -28.07 4.90 23.00
CA ARG A 363 -29.17 5.07 23.95
C ARG A 363 -29.15 6.39 24.70
N GLU A 364 -27.99 6.97 24.97
CA GLU A 364 -27.82 8.18 25.77
C GLU A 364 -26.96 9.20 25.03
N LYS A 365 -27.52 10.39 24.73
CA LYS A 365 -26.81 11.59 24.17
C LYS A 365 -25.67 11.28 23.22
N ALA A 366 -25.84 10.33 22.30
CA ALA A 366 -24.82 9.97 21.33
C ALA A 366 -24.50 11.16 20.40
N GLY A 367 -23.20 11.42 20.15
CA GLY A 367 -22.70 12.40 19.20
C GLY A 367 -22.69 11.88 17.75
N SER A 368 -22.23 12.70 16.83
CA SER A 368 -22.13 12.35 15.40
C SER A 368 -21.21 11.15 15.15
N LYS A 369 -20.13 11.04 15.92
CA LYS A 369 -19.14 9.97 15.85
C LYS A 369 -19.75 8.59 16.14
N GLU A 370 -20.57 8.46 17.18
CA GLU A 370 -21.20 7.21 17.59
C GLU A 370 -22.19 6.71 16.52
N TYR A 371 -23.01 7.63 15.97
CA TYR A 371 -23.90 7.34 14.84
C TYR A 371 -23.11 6.86 13.61
N SER A 372 -22.02 7.55 13.27
CA SER A 372 -21.15 7.20 12.15
C SER A 372 -20.52 5.82 12.32
N LEU A 373 -20.00 5.50 13.50
CA LEU A 373 -19.39 4.20 13.79
C LEU A 373 -20.39 3.05 13.62
N TYR A 374 -21.60 3.19 14.15
CA TYR A 374 -22.65 2.17 13.99
C TYR A 374 -23.12 2.07 12.53
N GLY A 375 -23.26 3.19 11.85
CA GLY A 375 -23.62 3.22 10.44
C GLY A 375 -22.61 2.49 9.55
N LEU A 376 -21.31 2.69 9.79
CA LEU A 376 -20.22 1.98 9.10
C LEU A 376 -20.21 0.49 9.44
N PHE A 377 -20.50 0.10 10.68
CA PHE A 377 -20.69 -1.30 11.06
C PHE A 377 -21.81 -1.96 10.24
N LEU A 378 -23.00 -1.34 10.17
CA LEU A 378 -24.13 -1.84 9.39
C LEU A 378 -23.77 -2.03 7.91
N ILE A 379 -23.00 -1.11 7.33
CA ILE A 379 -22.50 -1.23 5.96
C ILE A 379 -21.59 -2.45 5.80
N ARG A 380 -20.65 -2.66 6.73
CA ARG A 380 -19.75 -3.84 6.71
C ARG A 380 -20.53 -5.16 6.80
N GLN A 381 -21.69 -5.15 7.49
CA GLN A 381 -22.61 -6.30 7.57
C GLN A 381 -23.55 -6.44 6.37
N GLY A 382 -23.42 -5.59 5.33
CA GLY A 382 -24.29 -5.61 4.16
C GLY A 382 -25.68 -4.98 4.37
N ARG A 383 -25.96 -4.43 5.57
CA ARG A 383 -27.25 -3.85 6.00
C ARG A 383 -27.35 -2.36 5.61
N LYS A 384 -27.22 -2.08 4.31
CA LYS A 384 -27.17 -0.72 3.76
C LYS A 384 -28.41 0.10 4.07
N THR A 385 -29.59 -0.49 3.93
CA THR A 385 -30.89 0.20 4.16
C THR A 385 -30.95 0.77 5.56
N GLU A 386 -30.58 -0.03 6.56
CA GLU A 386 -30.58 0.38 7.96
C GLU A 386 -29.51 1.47 8.23
N SER A 387 -28.35 1.37 7.58
CA SER A 387 -27.34 2.43 7.67
C SER A 387 -27.84 3.76 7.10
N VAL A 388 -28.58 3.74 5.98
CA VAL A 388 -29.18 4.93 5.38
C VAL A 388 -30.27 5.52 6.27
N GLU A 389 -31.09 4.69 6.90
CA GLU A 389 -32.10 5.14 7.88
C GLU A 389 -31.44 5.80 9.08
N LEU A 390 -30.38 5.18 9.62
CA LEU A 390 -29.61 5.73 10.72
C LEU A 390 -28.94 7.07 10.35
N TYR A 391 -28.40 7.18 9.13
CA TYR A 391 -27.87 8.44 8.60
C TYR A 391 -28.91 9.54 8.53
N LYS A 392 -30.14 9.24 8.03
CA LYS A 392 -31.25 10.20 7.99
C LYS A 392 -31.67 10.64 9.40
N LEU A 393 -31.68 9.71 10.34
CA LEU A 393 -32.00 9.96 11.75
C LEU A 393 -31.00 10.93 12.39
N MET A 394 -29.68 10.70 12.18
CA MET A 394 -28.62 11.59 12.63
C MET A 394 -28.74 12.98 12.00
N LYS A 395 -28.95 13.05 10.68
CA LYS A 395 -29.07 14.30 9.94
C LYS A 395 -30.22 15.18 10.41
N ASN A 396 -31.32 14.59 10.90
CA ASN A 396 -32.50 15.30 11.40
C ASN A 396 -32.34 15.80 12.83
N ARG A 397 -31.32 15.38 13.57
CA ARG A 397 -31.03 15.83 14.93
C ARG A 397 -30.36 17.21 14.92
N LYS A 398 -31.10 18.21 15.41
CA LYS A 398 -30.62 19.62 15.46
C LYS A 398 -29.50 19.83 16.48
N ASP A 399 -29.53 19.06 17.57
CA ASP A 399 -28.53 19.12 18.66
C ASP A 399 -27.15 18.68 18.25
N LEU A 400 -27.03 17.79 17.25
CA LEU A 400 -25.73 17.32 16.74
C LEU A 400 -25.06 18.32 15.78
N LYS A 401 -25.79 19.27 15.22
CA LYS A 401 -25.25 20.25 14.27
C LYS A 401 -24.25 21.24 14.90
N SER A 402 -24.22 21.34 16.20
CA SER A 402 -23.24 22.12 16.95
C SER A 402 -21.97 21.35 17.32
N ASP A 403 -21.90 20.05 17.03
CA ASP A 403 -20.73 19.22 17.23
C ASP A 403 -19.64 19.58 16.23
N SER A 404 -18.41 19.80 16.68
CA SER A 404 -17.26 20.23 15.87
C SER A 404 -16.91 19.23 14.77
N ASP A 405 -17.17 17.95 14.99
CA ASP A 405 -16.84 16.86 14.07
C ASP A 405 -18.03 16.43 13.19
N TYR A 406 -19.22 16.99 13.41
CA TYR A 406 -20.45 16.62 12.72
C TYR A 406 -20.34 16.63 11.18
N ALA A 407 -19.77 17.70 10.63
CA ALA A 407 -19.61 17.81 9.18
C ALA A 407 -18.66 16.75 8.62
N LYS A 408 -17.56 16.48 9.32
CA LYS A 408 -16.56 15.48 8.94
C LYS A 408 -17.11 14.06 9.00
N ASP A 409 -17.86 13.73 10.05
CA ASP A 409 -18.47 12.42 10.23
C ASP A 409 -19.55 12.14 9.18
N ILE A 410 -20.39 13.14 8.87
CA ILE A 410 -21.38 13.06 7.79
C ILE A 410 -20.73 12.86 6.43
N ASP A 411 -19.72 13.66 6.09
CA ASP A 411 -19.07 13.59 4.79
C ASP A 411 -18.35 12.26 4.60
N HIS A 412 -17.67 11.76 5.63
CA HIS A 412 -17.01 10.46 5.61
C HIS A 412 -18.02 9.32 5.39
N TRP A 413 -19.11 9.31 6.12
CA TRP A 413 -20.14 8.28 6.01
C TRP A 413 -20.86 8.35 4.66
N LYS A 414 -21.19 9.56 4.18
CA LYS A 414 -21.81 9.79 2.87
C LYS A 414 -20.91 9.32 1.72
N GLU A 415 -19.62 9.58 1.79
CA GLU A 415 -18.65 9.13 0.79
C GLU A 415 -18.56 7.59 0.75
N TYR A 416 -18.57 6.94 1.91
CA TYR A 416 -18.55 5.48 1.99
C TYR A 416 -19.82 4.85 1.39
N LEU A 417 -21.00 5.44 1.62
CA LEU A 417 -22.25 5.02 1.01
C LEU A 417 -22.25 5.18 -0.51
N LYS A 418 -21.66 6.25 -1.03
CA LYS A 418 -21.51 6.51 -2.47
C LYS A 418 -20.57 5.50 -3.12
N GLN A 419 -19.40 5.25 -2.58
CA GLN A 419 -18.44 4.30 -3.12
C GLN A 419 -19.02 2.89 -3.28
N LEU A 420 -19.86 2.47 -2.35
CA LEU A 420 -20.55 1.18 -2.41
C LEU A 420 -21.68 1.12 -3.45
N SER A 421 -22.32 2.24 -3.80
CA SER A 421 -23.34 2.28 -4.85
C SER A 421 -22.69 2.16 -6.24
N VAL A 422 -21.54 2.80 -6.45
CA VAL A 422 -20.77 2.73 -7.70
C VAL A 422 -20.21 1.34 -7.98
N LEU A 423 -19.75 0.62 -6.95
CA LEU A 423 -19.19 -0.73 -7.09
C LEU A 423 -20.21 -1.81 -7.48
N LYS A 424 -21.51 -1.56 -7.28
CA LYS A 424 -22.59 -2.52 -7.60
C LYS A 424 -23.41 -2.18 -8.84
N GLY A 425 -23.07 -1.10 -9.58
CA GLY A 425 -23.81 -0.69 -10.78
C GLY A 425 -25.26 -0.25 -10.50
N GLU A 426 -25.60 0.00 -9.24
CA GLU A 426 -26.90 0.54 -8.84
C GLU A 426 -26.82 2.08 -8.93
N GLU A 427 -27.37 2.66 -10.00
CA GLU A 427 -27.58 4.09 -10.08
C GLU A 427 -28.42 4.54 -8.87
N THR A 428 -27.86 5.44 -8.11
CA THR A 428 -28.40 6.29 -7.04
C THR A 428 -29.90 6.17 -6.77
N LYS A 429 -30.31 5.14 -6.04
CA LYS A 429 -31.67 5.03 -5.50
C LYS A 429 -31.82 5.72 -4.14
N TYR A 430 -30.75 6.33 -3.63
CA TYR A 430 -30.72 6.99 -2.33
C TYR A 430 -30.45 8.47 -2.50
N ASP A 431 -31.55 9.26 -2.42
CA ASP A 431 -31.48 10.73 -2.38
C ASP A 431 -30.84 11.16 -1.05
N LEU A 432 -29.49 11.32 -1.08
CA LEU A 432 -28.65 11.75 0.06
C LEU A 432 -28.52 13.29 0.11
N LYS A 433 -29.53 14.02 -0.45
CA LYS A 433 -29.57 15.50 -0.38
C LYS A 433 -29.76 16.03 1.03
#